data_c72e5263192a035b84ca4353428a3b5c
#
_entry.id   c72e5263192a035b84ca4353428a3b5c
#
_cell.length_a   1.000
_cell.length_b   1.000
_cell.length_c   1.000
_cell.angle_alpha   90.00
_cell.angle_beta   90.00
_cell.angle_gamma   90.00
#
_symmetry.space_group_name_H-M   'P 1'
#
loop_
_entity.id
_entity.type
_entity.pdbx_description
1 polymer ?
#
loop_
_entity_poly.entity_id
_entity_poly.type
_entity_poly.pdbx_seq_one_letter_code
_entity_poly.pdbx_strand_id
1 'polypeptide(L)'
;MSKPIIMTIDDEPHVLNAIARDLQAHYQDEYRIVKARSGSEALEAVQEFKRRNDSIALFLADQRMPSMSGTEFLEEALKLYPETKRVLLTAYADTDAAIASINAIGLDYYLMKPWDPPEERLYPVLDDLLSDWLASVQVPYDGIRVAGTLWSASSHNVKDFLARSQIPYQWLDIERDEEAKTLVESSSEGRPQLPTLFFPDGSVLVAPDLSTLADKVGMTTRAHQPFYDLIIIGAGPAGLGGAVYGASEGLRTVVIEKEAAGGQAGTSARIENYLGFPQGISGADLTRRATTQAQRLGAEILTTREIVGLRVEDPYRYVILNDGSELSCRALLISTGVQVRELHVPGIEPFIGGSVYYGAATSEAVHYKGRKVFVIGGANSAGQGAMFLSRFASEVSVLVRNDSLQESMSQYLIDQINETKNITVMANSEVTAVEGTEHLRAITINNNKSGESETLPADAIFIFIGAVPSTAIVKGIVELDEAGFIYTGQDLMRNGQRPKNWKPRRDPFLLETSVPGIFAAGDVRHGVIRRVASAVGQGAVAVSLVHKYLETV
;
A
#
# COMPACT_ATOMS: atom_id res chain seq x y z
N MET A 1 23.91 12.92 11.01
CA MET A 1 23.72 12.85 9.55
C MET A 1 23.71 14.23 8.96
N SER A 2 24.21 14.44 7.73
CA SER A 2 24.00 15.69 7.01
C SER A 2 22.53 15.81 6.65
N LYS A 3 21.90 16.97 6.92
CA LYS A 3 20.52 17.24 6.50
C LYS A 3 20.40 17.09 4.99
N PRO A 4 19.32 16.47 4.47
CA PRO A 4 19.06 16.43 3.03
C PRO A 4 19.02 17.85 2.43
N ILE A 5 19.29 17.96 1.15
CA ILE A 5 19.43 19.25 0.48
C ILE A 5 18.13 19.59 -0.27
N ILE A 6 17.66 20.83 -0.11
CA ILE A 6 16.79 21.51 -1.06
C ILE A 6 17.66 22.49 -1.83
N MET A 7 17.75 22.33 -3.14
CA MET A 7 18.55 23.18 -4.00
C MET A 7 17.70 24.10 -4.85
N THR A 8 17.90 25.41 -4.73
CA THR A 8 17.21 26.41 -5.54
C THR A 8 18.17 27.06 -6.53
N ILE A 9 17.73 27.21 -7.79
CA ILE A 9 18.55 27.66 -8.91
C ILE A 9 17.80 28.76 -9.66
N ASP A 10 18.41 29.95 -9.76
CA ASP A 10 17.84 31.10 -10.46
C ASP A 10 18.96 32.09 -10.80
N ASP A 11 19.03 32.60 -12.03
CA ASP A 11 20.06 33.54 -12.45
C ASP A 11 19.78 34.98 -12.00
N GLU A 12 18.56 35.27 -11.55
CA GLU A 12 18.20 36.56 -10.97
C GLU A 12 18.48 36.58 -9.46
N PRO A 13 19.53 37.34 -8.97
CA PRO A 13 19.97 37.27 -7.56
C PRO A 13 18.87 37.66 -6.56
N HIS A 14 17.95 38.54 -6.93
CA HIS A 14 16.88 38.97 -6.04
C HIS A 14 15.81 37.88 -5.89
N VAL A 15 15.47 37.15 -6.95
CA VAL A 15 14.54 36.01 -6.93
C VAL A 15 15.17 34.87 -6.15
N LEU A 16 16.43 34.51 -6.45
CA LEU A 16 17.18 33.47 -5.75
C LEU A 16 17.26 33.71 -4.25
N ASN A 17 17.51 34.96 -3.83
CA ASN A 17 17.56 35.28 -2.40
C ASN A 17 16.19 35.30 -1.74
N ALA A 18 15.13 35.68 -2.45
CA ALA A 18 13.77 35.65 -1.93
C ALA A 18 13.31 34.21 -1.68
N ILE A 19 13.41 33.34 -2.68
CA ILE A 19 13.01 31.92 -2.53
C ILE A 19 13.86 31.22 -1.47
N ALA A 20 15.18 31.46 -1.44
CA ALA A 20 16.05 30.86 -0.44
C ALA A 20 15.73 31.31 0.98
N ARG A 21 15.36 32.57 1.18
CA ARG A 21 14.91 33.09 2.48
C ARG A 21 13.62 32.39 2.93
N ASP A 22 12.66 32.25 2.05
CA ASP A 22 11.38 31.61 2.36
C ASP A 22 11.58 30.12 2.66
N LEU A 23 12.42 29.43 1.86
CA LEU A 23 12.80 28.03 2.14
C LEU A 23 13.55 27.89 3.48
N GLN A 24 14.48 28.81 3.80
CA GLN A 24 15.19 28.78 5.08
C GLN A 24 14.24 29.01 6.26
N ALA A 25 13.30 29.94 6.14
CA ALA A 25 12.34 30.25 7.21
C ALA A 25 11.49 29.03 7.60
N HIS A 26 11.18 28.14 6.66
CA HIS A 26 10.28 27.02 6.88
C HIS A 26 11.02 25.66 7.05
N TYR A 27 12.12 25.42 6.30
CA TYR A 27 12.72 24.09 6.19
C TYR A 27 14.12 23.97 6.83
N GLN A 28 14.73 25.02 7.38
CA GLN A 28 16.13 24.97 7.87
C GLN A 28 16.38 23.95 8.99
N ASP A 29 15.33 23.55 9.73
CA ASP A 29 15.48 22.59 10.82
C ASP A 29 15.64 21.15 10.31
N GLU A 30 15.10 20.84 9.14
CA GLU A 30 15.08 19.49 8.56
C GLU A 30 16.00 19.38 7.33
N TYR A 31 16.16 20.46 6.57
CA TYR A 31 16.86 20.47 5.29
C TYR A 31 17.98 21.53 5.26
N ARG A 32 18.99 21.27 4.44
CA ARG A 32 20.04 22.24 4.09
C ARG A 32 19.66 22.95 2.78
N ILE A 33 19.50 24.27 2.83
CA ILE A 33 19.15 25.06 1.64
C ILE A 33 20.43 25.46 0.91
N VAL A 34 20.53 25.10 -0.37
CA VAL A 34 21.66 25.40 -1.25
C VAL A 34 21.16 26.26 -2.41
N LYS A 35 21.96 27.28 -2.76
CA LYS A 35 21.68 28.22 -3.86
C LYS A 35 22.69 28.05 -4.98
N ALA A 36 22.22 28.12 -6.23
CA ALA A 36 23.08 28.23 -7.41
C ALA A 36 22.55 29.32 -8.35
N ARG A 37 23.44 30.03 -9.02
CA ARG A 37 23.10 31.15 -9.91
C ARG A 37 22.99 30.76 -11.38
N SER A 38 23.25 29.50 -11.68
CA SER A 38 23.12 28.95 -13.03
C SER A 38 22.97 27.44 -12.99
N GLY A 39 22.44 26.86 -14.07
CA GLY A 39 22.35 25.40 -14.22
C GLY A 39 23.73 24.73 -14.18
N SER A 40 24.76 25.37 -14.73
CA SER A 40 26.15 24.83 -14.71
C SER A 40 26.73 24.80 -13.29
N GLU A 41 26.60 25.88 -12.53
CA GLU A 41 27.02 25.93 -11.12
C GLU A 41 26.29 24.89 -10.28
N ALA A 42 24.99 24.75 -10.52
CA ALA A 42 24.17 23.75 -9.85
C ALA A 42 24.64 22.33 -10.15
N LEU A 43 24.95 22.03 -11.41
CA LEU A 43 25.39 20.70 -11.82
C LEU A 43 26.75 20.32 -11.23
N GLU A 44 27.69 21.27 -11.15
CA GLU A 44 28.98 21.08 -10.46
C GLU A 44 28.78 20.76 -8.97
N ALA A 45 27.88 21.51 -8.30
CA ALA A 45 27.54 21.24 -6.90
C ALA A 45 26.87 19.86 -6.71
N VAL A 46 25.95 19.46 -7.61
CA VAL A 46 25.30 18.14 -7.59
C VAL A 46 26.33 17.01 -7.72
N GLN A 47 27.35 17.16 -8.59
CA GLN A 47 28.43 16.19 -8.71
C GLN A 47 29.28 16.09 -7.44
N GLU A 48 29.55 17.22 -6.79
CA GLU A 48 30.28 17.23 -5.52
C GLU A 48 29.47 16.59 -4.38
N PHE A 49 28.16 16.86 -4.29
CA PHE A 49 27.29 16.20 -3.33
C PHE A 49 27.23 14.68 -3.55
N LYS A 50 27.23 14.23 -4.81
CA LYS A 50 27.29 12.79 -5.13
C LYS A 50 28.58 12.14 -4.62
N ARG A 51 29.73 12.83 -4.74
CA ARG A 51 31.02 12.32 -4.23
C ARG A 51 31.05 12.25 -2.70
N ARG A 52 30.32 13.15 -2.02
CA ARG A 52 30.22 13.21 -0.54
C ARG A 52 29.13 12.28 0.02
N ASN A 53 28.38 11.60 -0.85
CA ASN A 53 27.21 10.79 -0.49
C ASN A 53 26.12 11.61 0.24
N ASP A 54 26.00 12.92 -0.07
CA ASP A 54 24.91 13.77 0.41
C ASP A 54 23.61 13.42 -0.34
N SER A 55 22.46 13.56 0.30
CA SER A 55 21.15 13.33 -0.31
C SER A 55 20.53 14.65 -0.74
N ILE A 56 19.94 14.70 -1.95
CA ILE A 56 19.20 15.86 -2.45
C ILE A 56 17.72 15.49 -2.51
N ALA A 57 16.90 16.23 -1.76
CA ALA A 57 15.47 15.98 -1.65
C ALA A 57 14.67 16.63 -2.79
N LEU A 58 15.05 17.86 -3.16
CA LEU A 58 14.28 18.64 -4.10
C LEU A 58 15.16 19.61 -4.89
N PHE A 59 14.93 19.68 -6.19
CA PHE A 59 15.39 20.75 -7.08
C PHE A 59 14.26 21.73 -7.36
N LEU A 60 14.56 23.02 -7.19
CA LEU A 60 13.67 24.14 -7.50
C LEU A 60 14.38 25.06 -8.47
N ALA A 61 14.19 24.87 -9.77
CA ALA A 61 14.96 25.53 -10.82
C ALA A 61 14.09 26.52 -11.63
N ASP A 62 14.65 27.71 -11.90
CA ASP A 62 14.04 28.60 -12.88
C ASP A 62 14.09 27.98 -14.28
N GLN A 63 13.01 28.14 -15.04
CA GLN A 63 12.92 27.60 -16.39
C GLN A 63 13.85 28.33 -17.38
N ARG A 64 13.99 29.65 -17.24
CA ARG A 64 14.71 30.49 -18.20
C ARG A 64 16.01 31.02 -17.63
N MET A 65 17.05 30.23 -17.71
CA MET A 65 18.40 30.65 -17.32
C MET A 65 19.34 30.73 -18.54
N PRO A 66 20.32 31.66 -18.55
CA PRO A 66 21.32 31.71 -19.61
C PRO A 66 22.16 30.41 -19.67
N SER A 67 22.53 29.99 -20.86
CA SER A 67 23.41 28.86 -21.15
C SER A 67 22.85 27.47 -20.89
N MET A 68 22.03 27.29 -19.85
CA MET A 68 21.38 26.02 -19.51
C MET A 68 20.03 26.32 -18.87
N SER A 69 18.95 25.86 -19.49
CA SER A 69 17.59 26.00 -18.96
C SER A 69 17.37 25.10 -17.73
N GLY A 70 16.32 25.39 -16.94
CA GLY A 70 15.96 24.54 -15.81
C GLY A 70 15.64 23.10 -16.20
N THR A 71 15.04 22.90 -17.35
CA THR A 71 14.75 21.55 -17.90
C THR A 71 16.03 20.81 -18.26
N GLU A 72 16.97 21.43 -18.95
CA GLU A 72 18.28 20.81 -19.27
C GLU A 72 19.08 20.47 -18.01
N PHE A 73 19.06 21.36 -17.02
CA PHE A 73 19.68 21.09 -15.71
C PHE A 73 19.05 19.86 -15.04
N LEU A 74 17.72 19.82 -14.95
CA LEU A 74 17.01 18.71 -14.31
C LEU A 74 17.28 17.37 -15.01
N GLU A 75 17.30 17.36 -16.36
CA GLU A 75 17.63 16.16 -17.12
C GLU A 75 19.02 15.59 -16.79
N GLU A 76 20.03 16.43 -16.66
CA GLU A 76 21.38 15.99 -16.31
C GLU A 76 21.51 15.63 -14.81
N ALA A 77 20.89 16.39 -13.92
CA ALA A 77 20.92 16.15 -12.49
C ALA A 77 20.24 14.83 -12.10
N LEU A 78 19.16 14.44 -12.80
CA LEU A 78 18.43 13.20 -12.56
C LEU A 78 19.21 11.93 -12.92
N LYS A 79 20.19 12.02 -13.80
CA LYS A 79 21.11 10.90 -14.06
C LYS A 79 21.93 10.53 -12.81
N LEU A 80 22.15 11.50 -11.92
CA LEU A 80 22.89 11.32 -10.67
C LEU A 80 21.97 11.07 -9.46
N TYR A 81 20.78 11.69 -9.46
CA TYR A 81 19.80 11.65 -8.38
C TYR A 81 18.38 11.41 -8.92
N PRO A 82 18.05 10.20 -9.36
CA PRO A 82 16.77 9.90 -10.03
C PRO A 82 15.54 10.10 -9.13
N GLU A 83 15.69 9.96 -7.82
CA GLU A 83 14.58 10.04 -6.85
C GLU A 83 14.31 11.47 -6.35
N THR A 84 15.14 12.46 -6.72
CA THR A 84 14.98 13.85 -6.28
C THR A 84 13.72 14.46 -6.90
N LYS A 85 12.95 15.17 -6.10
CA LYS A 85 11.75 15.90 -6.57
C LYS A 85 12.13 17.11 -7.41
N ARG A 86 11.35 17.37 -8.46
CA ARG A 86 11.61 18.31 -9.54
C ARG A 86 10.54 19.36 -9.61
N VAL A 87 10.90 20.59 -9.32
CA VAL A 87 10.01 21.74 -9.41
C VAL A 87 10.62 22.78 -10.35
N LEU A 88 9.86 23.22 -11.35
CA LEU A 88 10.23 24.35 -12.19
C LEU A 88 9.52 25.61 -11.72
N LEU A 89 10.30 26.70 -11.61
CA LEU A 89 9.79 28.06 -11.42
C LEU A 89 9.58 28.73 -12.77
N THR A 90 8.48 29.44 -12.95
CA THR A 90 8.20 30.15 -14.19
C THR A 90 7.40 31.43 -13.98
N ALA A 91 7.66 32.43 -14.81
CA ALA A 91 6.91 33.69 -14.82
C ALA A 91 5.69 33.68 -15.75
N TYR A 92 5.60 32.71 -16.67
CA TYR A 92 4.50 32.61 -17.65
C TYR A 92 4.08 31.15 -17.87
N ALA A 93 2.78 30.94 -18.06
CA ALA A 93 2.23 29.67 -18.52
C ALA A 93 2.57 29.45 -20.02
N ASP A 94 3.80 29.09 -20.31
CA ASP A 94 4.19 28.62 -21.64
C ASP A 94 3.79 27.14 -21.73
N THR A 95 2.54 26.92 -22.07
CA THR A 95 1.84 25.63 -21.99
C THR A 95 2.50 24.54 -22.84
N ASP A 96 3.05 24.89 -23.99
CA ASP A 96 3.61 23.89 -24.92
C ASP A 96 5.00 23.39 -24.47
N ALA A 97 5.86 24.28 -23.95
CA ALA A 97 7.16 23.91 -23.39
C ALA A 97 7.02 23.14 -22.05
N ALA A 98 6.03 23.52 -21.23
CA ALA A 98 5.69 22.83 -19.99
C ALA A 98 5.20 21.40 -20.25
N ILE A 99 4.31 21.20 -21.19
CA ILE A 99 3.78 19.87 -21.55
C ILE A 99 4.89 18.96 -22.11
N ALA A 100 5.79 19.50 -22.94
CA ALA A 100 6.93 18.73 -23.45
C ALA A 100 7.90 18.32 -22.33
N SER A 101 8.16 19.20 -21.36
CA SER A 101 9.04 18.95 -20.22
C SER A 101 8.45 17.97 -19.19
N ILE A 102 7.13 18.05 -18.94
CA ILE A 102 6.41 17.11 -18.08
C ILE A 102 6.53 15.68 -18.62
N ASN A 103 6.42 15.50 -19.95
CA ASN A 103 6.48 14.18 -20.56
C ASN A 103 7.90 13.61 -20.68
N ALA A 104 8.92 14.46 -20.84
CA ALA A 104 10.31 14.02 -21.06
C ALA A 104 11.07 13.78 -19.75
N ILE A 105 10.85 14.62 -18.72
CA ILE A 105 11.65 14.64 -17.48
C ILE A 105 10.86 14.07 -16.29
N GLY A 106 9.53 13.90 -16.43
CA GLY A 106 8.66 13.48 -15.33
C GLY A 106 8.62 14.52 -14.20
N LEU A 107 8.41 15.80 -14.55
CA LEU A 107 8.34 16.90 -13.61
C LEU A 107 7.29 16.65 -12.52
N ASP A 108 7.64 16.88 -11.24
CA ASP A 108 6.72 16.67 -10.11
C ASP A 108 5.78 17.86 -9.92
N TYR A 109 6.27 19.09 -10.14
CA TYR A 109 5.43 20.29 -10.04
C TYR A 109 5.93 21.48 -10.85
N TYR A 110 5.00 22.37 -11.17
CA TYR A 110 5.22 23.62 -11.89
C TYR A 110 4.75 24.79 -11.03
N LEU A 111 5.66 25.62 -10.53
CA LEU A 111 5.37 26.71 -9.62
C LEU A 111 5.43 28.06 -10.34
N MET A 112 4.34 28.83 -10.26
CA MET A 112 4.23 30.15 -10.88
C MET A 112 4.92 31.23 -10.01
N LYS A 113 5.72 32.09 -10.64
CA LYS A 113 6.20 33.34 -10.05
C LYS A 113 5.11 34.43 -10.17
N PRO A 114 4.82 35.23 -9.14
CA PRO A 114 5.31 35.15 -7.77
C PRO A 114 4.57 34.05 -6.96
N TRP A 115 5.26 33.42 -6.03
CA TRP A 115 4.72 32.44 -5.08
C TRP A 115 4.19 33.05 -3.78
N ASP A 116 4.05 34.38 -3.71
CA ASP A 116 3.58 35.11 -2.53
C ASP A 116 2.03 35.05 -2.40
N PRO A 117 1.46 34.80 -1.21
CA PRO A 117 2.13 34.43 0.03
C PRO A 117 2.63 32.97 0.01
N PRO A 118 3.85 32.70 0.58
CA PRO A 118 4.45 31.37 0.53
C PRO A 118 3.65 30.30 1.29
N GLU A 119 2.91 30.69 2.34
CA GLU A 119 2.06 29.79 3.13
C GLU A 119 0.91 29.18 2.30
N GLU A 120 0.47 29.84 1.26
CA GLU A 120 -0.62 29.39 0.41
C GLU A 120 -0.13 28.70 -0.87
N ARG A 121 1.00 29.14 -1.42
CA ARG A 121 1.39 28.80 -2.79
C ARG A 121 2.69 27.99 -2.87
N LEU A 122 3.61 28.13 -1.91
CA LEU A 122 4.90 27.46 -1.91
C LEU A 122 4.91 26.25 -0.97
N TYR A 123 4.68 26.49 0.34
CA TYR A 123 4.89 25.45 1.35
C TYR A 123 3.98 24.25 1.18
N PRO A 124 2.66 24.37 0.90
CA PRO A 124 1.80 23.18 0.75
C PRO A 124 2.25 22.25 -0.37
N VAL A 125 2.79 22.82 -1.46
CA VAL A 125 3.30 22.05 -2.59
C VAL A 125 4.61 21.35 -2.24
N LEU A 126 5.54 22.07 -1.62
CA LEU A 126 6.83 21.50 -1.26
C LEU A 126 6.71 20.49 -0.12
N ASP A 127 5.84 20.71 0.85
CA ASP A 127 5.56 19.77 1.94
C ASP A 127 5.07 18.42 1.41
N ASP A 128 4.16 18.43 0.43
CA ASP A 128 3.67 17.22 -0.23
C ASP A 128 4.80 16.49 -0.98
N LEU A 129 5.60 17.23 -1.75
CA LEU A 129 6.71 16.67 -2.51
C LEU A 129 7.84 16.13 -1.60
N LEU A 130 8.18 16.84 -0.54
CA LEU A 130 9.21 16.43 0.42
C LEU A 130 8.75 15.22 1.24
N SER A 131 7.47 15.16 1.60
CA SER A 131 6.87 13.98 2.22
C SER A 131 6.95 12.76 1.30
N ASP A 132 6.65 12.94 0.01
CA ASP A 132 6.78 11.89 -1.00
C ASP A 132 8.24 11.44 -1.19
N TRP A 133 9.19 12.39 -1.16
CA TRP A 133 10.62 12.09 -1.27
C TRP A 133 11.11 11.29 -0.06
N LEU A 134 10.79 11.72 1.16
CA LEU A 134 11.15 10.99 2.38
C LEU A 134 10.65 9.55 2.39
N ALA A 135 9.52 9.29 1.73
CA ALA A 135 8.98 7.95 1.60
C ALA A 135 9.69 7.08 0.54
N SER A 136 10.41 7.70 -0.43
CA SER A 136 11.01 7.00 -1.58
C SER A 136 12.53 6.79 -1.45
N VAL A 137 13.24 7.57 -0.63
CA VAL A 137 14.71 7.55 -0.58
C VAL A 137 15.25 6.72 0.56
N GLN A 138 16.12 5.77 0.22
CA GLN A 138 17.01 5.11 1.17
C GLN A 138 18.15 6.07 1.55
N VAL A 139 17.97 6.82 2.64
CA VAL A 139 19.07 7.54 3.30
C VAL A 139 20.10 6.50 3.77
N PRO A 140 21.45 6.79 3.77
CA PRO A 140 22.47 5.88 4.32
C PRO A 140 22.02 5.35 5.67
N TYR A 141 21.85 4.07 5.78
CA TYR A 141 20.87 3.46 6.66
C TYR A 141 21.38 3.39 8.12
N ASP A 142 20.81 4.22 8.97
CA ASP A 142 20.95 4.16 10.44
C ASP A 142 19.60 3.74 11.07
N GLY A 143 18.82 2.95 10.33
CA GLY A 143 17.46 2.54 10.68
C GLY A 143 17.36 1.10 11.20
N ILE A 144 16.16 0.51 11.07
CA ILE A 144 15.86 -0.84 11.52
C ILE A 144 16.56 -1.85 10.60
N ARG A 145 17.38 -2.75 11.15
CA ARG A 145 17.93 -3.89 10.41
C ARG A 145 17.17 -5.15 10.78
N VAL A 146 16.69 -5.85 9.77
CA VAL A 146 15.92 -7.10 9.94
C VAL A 146 16.80 -8.25 9.47
N ALA A 147 17.24 -9.10 10.38
CA ALA A 147 18.05 -10.27 10.08
C ALA A 147 17.18 -11.54 10.08
N GLY A 148 17.32 -12.35 9.05
CA GLY A 148 16.53 -13.58 8.90
C GLY A 148 16.94 -14.39 7.68
N THR A 149 16.12 -15.39 7.32
CA THR A 149 16.27 -16.16 6.10
C THR A 149 15.16 -15.79 5.10
N LEU A 150 15.44 -15.88 3.82
CA LEU A 150 14.46 -15.59 2.77
C LEU A 150 13.24 -16.52 2.82
N TRP A 151 13.42 -17.71 3.33
CA TRP A 151 12.43 -18.80 3.34
C TRP A 151 11.58 -18.85 4.63
N SER A 152 11.84 -17.98 5.59
CA SER A 152 11.09 -17.93 6.85
C SER A 152 9.78 -17.15 6.69
N ALA A 153 8.65 -17.80 6.97
CA ALA A 153 7.33 -17.16 6.95
C ALA A 153 7.24 -16.01 7.97
N SER A 154 7.86 -16.13 9.14
CA SER A 154 7.91 -15.06 10.14
C SER A 154 8.74 -13.86 9.66
N SER A 155 9.86 -14.11 8.97
CA SER A 155 10.67 -13.06 8.34
C SER A 155 9.88 -12.33 7.23
N HIS A 156 9.14 -13.09 6.42
CA HIS A 156 8.25 -12.53 5.40
C HIS A 156 7.17 -11.64 6.03
N ASN A 157 6.47 -12.09 7.04
CA ASN A 157 5.41 -11.33 7.71
C ASN A 157 5.91 -9.99 8.29
N VAL A 158 7.09 -10.01 8.92
CA VAL A 158 7.71 -8.78 9.44
C VAL A 158 8.12 -7.83 8.31
N LYS A 159 8.72 -8.34 7.24
CA LYS A 159 9.10 -7.54 6.06
C LYS A 159 7.88 -6.93 5.39
N ASP A 160 6.81 -7.72 5.17
CA ASP A 160 5.56 -7.25 4.58
C ASP A 160 4.92 -6.17 5.45
N PHE A 161 4.86 -6.38 6.75
CA PHE A 161 4.34 -5.40 7.71
C PHE A 161 5.11 -4.08 7.67
N LEU A 162 6.44 -4.11 7.73
CA LEU A 162 7.28 -2.91 7.67
C LEU A 162 7.14 -2.20 6.32
N ALA A 163 7.14 -2.95 5.21
CA ALA A 163 7.00 -2.40 3.87
C ALA A 163 5.61 -1.75 3.66
N ARG A 164 4.53 -2.42 4.06
CA ARG A 164 3.15 -1.89 3.98
C ARG A 164 2.94 -0.69 4.90
N SER A 165 3.58 -0.69 6.06
CA SER A 165 3.58 0.43 7.01
C SER A 165 4.56 1.53 6.63
N GLN A 166 5.32 1.35 5.53
CA GLN A 166 6.34 2.27 5.00
C GLN A 166 7.42 2.65 6.02
N ILE A 167 7.75 1.69 6.86
CA ILE A 167 8.85 1.80 7.80
C ILE A 167 10.10 1.27 7.09
N PRO A 168 11.08 2.12 6.78
CA PRO A 168 12.28 1.69 6.09
C PRO A 168 13.08 0.72 6.95
N TYR A 169 13.60 -0.32 6.32
CA TYR A 169 14.46 -1.30 6.98
C TYR A 169 15.52 -1.82 6.02
N GLN A 170 16.65 -2.26 6.55
CA GLN A 170 17.67 -2.99 5.83
C GLN A 170 17.49 -4.49 6.09
N TRP A 171 17.40 -5.27 5.01
CA TRP A 171 17.37 -6.72 5.11
C TRP A 171 18.78 -7.29 5.21
N LEU A 172 19.01 -8.16 6.18
CA LEU A 172 20.25 -8.92 6.39
C LEU A 172 19.94 -10.41 6.26
N ASP A 173 20.42 -10.99 5.16
CA ASP A 173 20.27 -12.44 4.90
C ASP A 173 21.38 -13.21 5.62
N ILE A 174 21.03 -13.86 6.70
CA ILE A 174 22.01 -14.60 7.54
C ILE A 174 22.61 -15.83 6.85
N GLU A 175 22.05 -16.27 5.73
CA GLU A 175 22.60 -17.37 4.94
C GLU A 175 23.72 -16.88 3.99
N ARG A 176 23.80 -15.57 3.74
CA ARG A 176 24.75 -14.95 2.80
C ARG A 176 25.71 -13.97 3.46
N ASP A 177 25.38 -13.48 4.65
CA ASP A 177 26.10 -12.45 5.38
C ASP A 177 26.56 -12.98 6.75
N GLU A 178 27.85 -13.31 6.84
CA GLU A 178 28.46 -13.84 8.08
C GLU A 178 28.47 -12.80 9.21
N GLU A 179 28.50 -11.48 8.90
CA GLU A 179 28.39 -10.43 9.94
C GLU A 179 26.98 -10.40 10.52
N ALA A 180 25.96 -10.51 9.65
CA ALA A 180 24.56 -10.60 10.07
C ALA A 180 24.32 -11.85 10.94
N LYS A 181 24.87 -12.99 10.57
CA LYS A 181 24.79 -14.24 11.34
C LYS A 181 25.42 -14.09 12.73
N THR A 182 26.63 -13.56 12.79
CA THR A 182 27.33 -13.28 14.05
C THR A 182 26.53 -12.32 14.95
N LEU A 183 25.91 -11.29 14.35
CA LEU A 183 25.07 -10.34 15.04
C LEU A 183 23.84 -10.99 15.68
N VAL A 184 23.17 -11.89 14.96
CA VAL A 184 22.01 -12.65 15.47
C VAL A 184 22.44 -13.63 16.57
N GLU A 185 23.54 -14.36 16.37
CA GLU A 185 24.07 -15.29 17.37
C GLU A 185 24.45 -14.59 18.68
N SER A 186 25.03 -13.41 18.60
CA SER A 186 25.39 -12.59 19.78
C SER A 186 24.18 -12.03 20.52
N SER A 187 23.02 -11.95 19.86
CA SER A 187 21.78 -11.37 20.42
C SER A 187 20.83 -12.43 20.99
N SER A 188 21.16 -13.71 20.87
CA SER A 188 20.32 -14.84 21.28
C SER A 188 21.05 -15.73 22.26
N GLU A 189 20.50 -15.94 23.47
CA GLU A 189 20.96 -16.98 24.37
C GLU A 189 20.47 -18.36 23.88
N GLY A 190 21.23 -19.01 23.00
CA GLY A 190 20.90 -20.34 22.46
C GLY A 190 20.73 -20.36 20.93
N ARG A 191 19.71 -21.10 20.43
CA ARG A 191 19.44 -21.16 18.98
C ARG A 191 18.91 -19.83 18.48
N PRO A 192 19.44 -19.30 17.36
CA PRO A 192 18.94 -18.09 16.74
C PRO A 192 17.44 -18.19 16.45
N GLN A 193 16.66 -17.25 16.96
CA GLN A 193 15.24 -17.11 16.63
C GLN A 193 15.09 -15.99 15.58
N LEU A 194 14.35 -16.26 14.54
CA LEU A 194 14.21 -15.37 13.38
C LEU A 194 12.76 -14.93 13.17
N PRO A 195 12.55 -13.71 12.65
CA PRO A 195 13.56 -12.67 12.37
C PRO A 195 14.05 -11.98 13.66
N THR A 196 15.30 -11.50 13.65
CA THR A 196 15.84 -10.62 14.69
C THR A 196 15.93 -9.20 14.14
N LEU A 197 15.39 -8.22 14.88
CA LEU A 197 15.36 -6.81 14.48
C LEU A 197 16.28 -6.00 15.39
N PHE A 198 17.14 -5.21 14.78
CA PHE A 198 18.06 -4.29 15.45
C PHE A 198 17.62 -2.86 15.20
N PHE A 199 17.46 -2.09 16.27
CA PHE A 199 16.99 -0.70 16.18
C PHE A 199 18.14 0.30 16.39
N PRO A 200 18.02 1.54 15.89
CA PRO A 200 19.05 2.59 16.04
C PRO A 200 19.39 2.92 17.51
N ASP A 201 18.43 2.73 18.41
CA ASP A 201 18.60 2.95 19.85
C ASP A 201 19.37 1.82 20.57
N GLY A 202 19.86 0.83 19.81
CA GLY A 202 20.58 -0.33 20.31
C GLY A 202 19.68 -1.46 20.86
N SER A 203 18.37 -1.28 20.88
CA SER A 203 17.43 -2.33 21.29
C SER A 203 17.28 -3.42 20.23
N VAL A 204 16.96 -4.63 20.68
CA VAL A 204 16.78 -5.79 19.82
C VAL A 204 15.42 -6.42 20.09
N LEU A 205 14.70 -6.81 19.03
CA LEU A 205 13.52 -7.66 19.12
C LEU A 205 13.80 -8.99 18.42
N VAL A 206 13.54 -10.08 19.13
CA VAL A 206 13.75 -11.44 18.62
C VAL A 206 12.39 -12.08 18.37
N ALA A 207 12.15 -12.49 17.14
CA ALA A 207 10.90 -13.08 16.66
C ALA A 207 9.63 -12.36 17.19
N PRO A 208 9.54 -11.02 17.08
CA PRO A 208 8.42 -10.27 17.64
C PRO A 208 7.10 -10.61 16.93
N ASP A 209 6.01 -10.57 17.69
CA ASP A 209 4.70 -10.40 17.08
C ASP A 209 4.54 -9.00 16.49
N LEU A 210 3.59 -8.83 15.56
CA LEU A 210 3.39 -7.56 14.86
C LEU A 210 2.92 -6.42 15.79
N SER A 211 2.24 -6.74 16.90
CA SER A 211 1.80 -5.73 17.87
C SER A 211 2.98 -5.13 18.63
N THR A 212 3.89 -5.99 19.11
CA THR A 212 5.13 -5.55 19.75
C THR A 212 6.00 -4.72 18.80
N LEU A 213 6.08 -5.14 17.54
CA LEU A 213 6.81 -4.39 16.53
C LEU A 213 6.16 -3.04 16.25
N ALA A 214 4.83 -2.98 16.09
CA ALA A 214 4.07 -1.75 15.88
C ALA A 214 4.27 -0.74 17.02
N ASP A 215 4.17 -1.20 18.27
CA ASP A 215 4.45 -0.36 19.45
C ASP A 215 5.89 0.19 19.42
N LYS A 216 6.86 -0.65 19.08
CA LYS A 216 8.29 -0.26 19.04
C LYS A 216 8.59 0.78 17.97
N VAL A 217 7.91 0.72 16.83
CA VAL A 217 8.07 1.69 15.73
C VAL A 217 7.16 2.91 15.86
N GLY A 218 6.46 3.05 17.00
CA GLY A 218 5.65 4.23 17.32
C GLY A 218 4.30 4.30 16.63
N MET A 219 3.76 3.16 16.16
CA MET A 219 2.42 3.13 15.57
C MET A 219 1.35 3.17 16.67
N THR A 220 0.19 3.72 16.34
CA THR A 220 -0.95 3.77 17.27
C THR A 220 -1.59 2.38 17.36
N THR A 221 -1.44 1.73 18.51
CA THR A 221 -2.00 0.41 18.79
C THR A 221 -3.09 0.45 19.87
N ARG A 222 -3.28 1.58 20.55
CA ARG A 222 -4.28 1.78 21.60
C ARG A 222 -5.14 2.99 21.30
N ALA A 223 -6.44 2.85 21.51
CA ALA A 223 -7.41 3.92 21.31
C ALA A 223 -7.22 5.05 22.34
N HIS A 224 -7.29 6.29 21.89
CA HIS A 224 -7.22 7.47 22.76
C HIS A 224 -8.49 7.66 23.59
N GLN A 225 -9.62 7.15 23.08
CA GLN A 225 -10.94 7.31 23.72
C GLN A 225 -11.72 5.99 23.75
N PRO A 226 -12.57 5.76 24.73
CA PRO A 226 -13.43 4.56 24.79
C PRO A 226 -14.67 4.68 23.90
N PHE A 227 -15.00 5.88 23.41
CA PHE A 227 -16.21 6.17 22.64
C PHE A 227 -15.94 7.04 21.42
N TYR A 228 -16.50 6.64 20.28
CA TYR A 228 -16.42 7.32 18.99
C TYR A 228 -17.82 7.54 18.40
N ASP A 229 -17.96 8.52 17.49
CA ASP A 229 -19.17 8.68 16.71
C ASP A 229 -19.24 7.62 15.61
N LEU A 230 -18.07 7.27 15.02
CA LEU A 230 -17.91 6.26 13.99
C LEU A 230 -16.69 5.36 14.27
N ILE A 231 -16.91 4.06 14.34
CA ILE A 231 -15.84 3.04 14.27
C ILE A 231 -15.86 2.44 12.87
N ILE A 232 -14.69 2.32 12.24
CA ILE A 232 -14.47 1.71 10.93
C ILE A 232 -13.62 0.45 11.11
N ILE A 233 -14.10 -0.68 10.60
CA ILE A 233 -13.40 -1.95 10.67
C ILE A 233 -12.72 -2.24 9.34
N GLY A 234 -11.38 -2.20 9.33
CA GLY A 234 -10.53 -2.41 8.15
C GLY A 234 -10.09 -1.10 7.50
N ALA A 235 -8.78 -0.95 7.32
CA ALA A 235 -8.12 0.20 6.71
C ALA A 235 -7.80 -0.02 5.21
N GLY A 236 -8.64 -0.77 4.49
CA GLY A 236 -8.61 -0.83 3.03
C GLY A 236 -9.15 0.45 2.38
N PRO A 237 -9.23 0.54 1.04
CA PRO A 237 -9.69 1.74 0.34
C PRO A 237 -11.06 2.25 0.80
N ALA A 238 -12.00 1.36 1.11
CA ALA A 238 -13.32 1.76 1.62
C ALA A 238 -13.23 2.36 3.03
N GLY A 239 -12.45 1.74 3.91
CA GLY A 239 -12.28 2.23 5.28
C GLY A 239 -11.50 3.54 5.33
N LEU A 240 -10.42 3.68 4.56
CA LEU A 240 -9.66 4.93 4.46
C LEU A 240 -10.50 6.06 3.84
N GLY A 241 -11.32 5.75 2.82
CA GLY A 241 -12.31 6.69 2.29
C GLY A 241 -13.29 7.15 3.37
N GLY A 242 -13.87 6.20 4.12
CA GLY A 242 -14.73 6.50 5.26
C GLY A 242 -14.03 7.32 6.35
N ALA A 243 -12.75 7.04 6.65
CA ALA A 243 -11.97 7.76 7.64
C ALA A 243 -11.72 9.23 7.25
N VAL A 244 -11.33 9.45 5.98
CA VAL A 244 -11.12 10.81 5.44
C VAL A 244 -12.39 11.64 5.57
N TYR A 245 -13.52 11.11 5.10
CA TYR A 245 -14.80 11.85 5.16
C TYR A 245 -15.33 11.97 6.59
N GLY A 246 -15.28 10.90 7.38
CA GLY A 246 -15.73 10.94 8.77
C GLY A 246 -15.01 12.00 9.60
N ALA A 247 -13.69 12.04 9.51
CA ALA A 247 -12.91 13.06 10.22
C ALA A 247 -13.10 14.47 9.65
N SER A 248 -13.11 14.63 8.32
CA SER A 248 -13.29 15.96 7.69
C SER A 248 -14.66 16.57 7.96
N GLU A 249 -15.67 15.75 8.21
CA GLU A 249 -17.03 16.17 8.52
C GLU A 249 -17.30 16.23 10.05
N GLY A 250 -16.23 16.12 10.86
CA GLY A 250 -16.26 16.37 12.30
C GLY A 250 -16.71 15.21 13.18
N LEU A 251 -16.81 13.99 12.64
CA LEU A 251 -17.07 12.80 13.46
C LEU A 251 -15.78 12.36 14.17
N ARG A 252 -15.87 12.03 15.45
CA ARG A 252 -14.80 11.31 16.15
C ARG A 252 -14.71 9.92 15.55
N THR A 253 -13.71 9.73 14.69
CA THR A 253 -13.57 8.54 13.84
C THR A 253 -12.32 7.75 14.23
N VAL A 254 -12.48 6.45 14.46
CA VAL A 254 -11.37 5.50 14.60
C VAL A 254 -11.49 4.39 13.58
N VAL A 255 -10.36 4.04 12.97
CA VAL A 255 -10.20 2.87 12.09
C VAL A 255 -9.46 1.80 12.86
N ILE A 256 -9.94 0.56 12.80
CA ILE A 256 -9.30 -0.60 13.43
C ILE A 256 -8.83 -1.53 12.33
N GLU A 257 -7.51 -1.76 12.27
CA GLU A 257 -6.86 -2.60 11.26
C GLU A 257 -6.04 -3.71 11.93
N LYS A 258 -6.26 -4.95 11.49
CA LYS A 258 -5.61 -6.11 12.10
C LYS A 258 -4.12 -6.26 11.72
N GLU A 259 -3.73 -5.75 10.58
CA GLU A 259 -2.37 -5.84 10.04
C GLU A 259 -1.82 -4.43 9.76
N ALA A 260 -1.70 -4.09 8.50
CA ALA A 260 -1.26 -2.79 8.02
C ALA A 260 -2.33 -2.16 7.10
N ALA A 261 -2.39 -0.83 7.09
CA ALA A 261 -3.33 -0.11 6.22
C ALA A 261 -3.14 -0.45 4.74
N GLY A 262 -4.18 -0.26 3.94
CA GLY A 262 -4.22 -0.45 2.49
C GLY A 262 -5.02 -1.65 2.01
N GLY A 263 -5.22 -2.66 2.85
CA GLY A 263 -5.90 -3.90 2.46
C GLY A 263 -5.28 -4.53 1.22
N GLN A 264 -6.08 -5.19 0.39
CA GLN A 264 -5.61 -5.82 -0.87
C GLN A 264 -5.09 -4.82 -1.92
N ALA A 265 -5.58 -3.58 -1.90
CA ALA A 265 -5.10 -2.55 -2.83
C ALA A 265 -3.67 -2.10 -2.49
N GLY A 266 -3.31 -2.08 -1.20
CA GLY A 266 -1.97 -1.70 -0.73
C GLY A 266 -0.85 -2.60 -1.26
N THR A 267 -1.14 -3.87 -1.56
CA THR A 267 -0.17 -4.82 -2.11
C THR A 267 -0.04 -4.77 -3.63
N SER A 268 -0.88 -3.97 -4.32
CA SER A 268 -0.83 -3.87 -5.79
C SER A 268 0.42 -3.11 -6.24
N ALA A 269 1.23 -3.72 -7.10
CA ALA A 269 2.42 -3.09 -7.66
C ALA A 269 2.10 -1.80 -8.43
N ARG A 270 0.94 -1.77 -9.12
CA ARG A 270 0.47 -0.61 -9.88
C ARG A 270 -1.05 -0.63 -10.09
N ILE A 271 -1.69 0.50 -9.82
CA ILE A 271 -3.11 0.74 -10.03
C ILE A 271 -3.23 1.73 -11.19
N GLU A 272 -3.63 1.24 -12.36
CA GLU A 272 -3.68 2.01 -13.62
C GLU A 272 -4.98 2.80 -13.78
N ASN A 273 -6.04 2.39 -13.11
CA ASN A 273 -7.40 2.86 -13.34
C ASN A 273 -8.00 3.66 -12.17
N TYR A 274 -7.14 4.25 -11.35
CA TYR A 274 -7.57 5.19 -10.32
C TYR A 274 -7.45 6.62 -10.85
N LEU A 275 -8.55 7.36 -10.79
CA LEU A 275 -8.64 8.71 -11.36
C LEU A 275 -7.66 9.67 -10.66
N GLY A 276 -6.99 10.53 -11.46
CA GLY A 276 -6.03 11.51 -10.99
C GLY A 276 -4.56 11.08 -11.12
N PHE A 277 -4.29 9.83 -11.54
CA PHE A 277 -2.95 9.30 -11.72
C PHE A 277 -2.75 8.79 -13.16
N PRO A 278 -2.40 9.68 -14.10
CA PRO A 278 -2.31 9.33 -15.52
C PRO A 278 -1.24 8.28 -15.84
N GLN A 279 -0.23 8.15 -14.99
CA GLN A 279 0.81 7.12 -15.11
C GLN A 279 0.56 5.91 -14.19
N GLY A 280 -0.62 5.84 -13.56
CA GLY A 280 -0.86 4.88 -12.48
C GLY A 280 -0.17 5.27 -11.17
N ILE A 281 -0.50 4.55 -10.12
CA ILE A 281 0.09 4.72 -8.79
C ILE A 281 0.31 3.35 -8.15
N SER A 282 1.36 3.17 -7.35
CA SER A 282 1.50 1.95 -6.55
C SER A 282 0.42 1.88 -5.46
N GLY A 283 0.00 0.65 -5.10
CA GLY A 283 -0.94 0.47 -4.00
C GLY A 283 -0.40 1.01 -2.68
N ALA A 284 0.90 0.87 -2.46
CA ALA A 284 1.59 1.36 -1.28
C ALA A 284 1.53 2.91 -1.19
N ASP A 285 1.85 3.63 -2.29
CA ASP A 285 1.78 5.09 -2.31
C ASP A 285 0.36 5.62 -2.14
N LEU A 286 -0.61 5.00 -2.80
CA LEU A 286 -2.01 5.39 -2.64
C LEU A 286 -2.47 5.21 -1.19
N THR A 287 -2.10 4.10 -0.57
CA THR A 287 -2.41 3.81 0.84
C THR A 287 -1.78 4.84 1.78
N ARG A 288 -0.49 5.13 1.58
CA ARG A 288 0.23 6.11 2.38
C ARG A 288 -0.47 7.48 2.34
N ARG A 289 -0.73 7.98 1.13
CA ARG A 289 -1.41 9.27 0.92
C ARG A 289 -2.77 9.30 1.63
N ALA A 290 -3.56 8.22 1.50
CA ALA A 290 -4.86 8.12 2.14
C ALA A 290 -4.78 8.05 3.67
N THR A 291 -3.82 7.29 4.21
CA THR A 291 -3.57 7.17 5.66
C THR A 291 -3.13 8.50 6.25
N THR A 292 -2.14 9.16 5.64
CA THR A 292 -1.67 10.49 6.06
C THR A 292 -2.80 11.52 5.98
N GLN A 293 -3.61 11.48 4.93
CA GLN A 293 -4.75 12.40 4.78
C GLN A 293 -5.78 12.18 5.89
N ALA A 294 -6.16 10.93 6.18
CA ALA A 294 -7.12 10.60 7.23
C ALA A 294 -6.63 11.07 8.62
N GLN A 295 -5.36 10.80 8.94
CA GLN A 295 -4.75 11.21 10.21
C GLN A 295 -4.65 12.73 10.34
N ARG A 296 -4.22 13.44 9.28
CA ARG A 296 -4.18 14.91 9.26
C ARG A 296 -5.54 15.55 9.50
N LEU A 297 -6.61 14.91 9.05
CA LEU A 297 -7.98 15.37 9.26
C LEU A 297 -8.54 14.97 10.65
N GLY A 298 -7.79 14.19 11.43
CA GLY A 298 -8.14 13.83 12.81
C GLY A 298 -8.71 12.42 12.98
N ALA A 299 -8.67 11.56 11.95
CA ALA A 299 -9.00 10.15 12.13
C ALA A 299 -7.91 9.44 12.93
N GLU A 300 -8.29 8.63 13.89
CA GLU A 300 -7.39 7.72 14.59
C GLU A 300 -7.31 6.39 13.83
N ILE A 301 -6.12 5.84 13.67
CA ILE A 301 -5.92 4.54 12.98
C ILE A 301 -5.15 3.62 13.93
N LEU A 302 -5.85 2.60 14.43
CA LEU A 302 -5.27 1.53 15.24
C LEU A 302 -4.79 0.42 14.32
N THR A 303 -3.52 0.08 14.39
CA THR A 303 -2.92 -1.01 13.62
C THR A 303 -2.60 -2.20 14.52
N THR A 304 -2.48 -3.38 13.94
CA THR A 304 -2.24 -4.66 14.65
C THR A 304 -3.28 -4.97 15.73
N ARG A 305 -4.52 -4.49 15.51
CA ARG A 305 -5.65 -4.75 16.41
C ARG A 305 -6.73 -5.53 15.68
N GLU A 306 -6.99 -6.72 16.16
CA GLU A 306 -8.03 -7.60 15.64
C GLU A 306 -9.30 -7.46 16.48
N ILE A 307 -10.43 -7.42 15.79
CA ILE A 307 -11.74 -7.43 16.43
C ILE A 307 -12.16 -8.88 16.61
N VAL A 308 -12.39 -9.28 17.85
CA VAL A 308 -12.78 -10.64 18.23
C VAL A 308 -14.26 -10.75 18.59
N GLY A 309 -14.96 -9.62 18.76
CA GLY A 309 -16.37 -9.61 19.08
C GLY A 309 -17.07 -8.31 18.72
N LEU A 310 -18.37 -8.42 18.43
CA LEU A 310 -19.27 -7.30 18.19
C LEU A 310 -20.57 -7.52 18.97
N ARG A 311 -21.00 -6.50 19.72
CA ARG A 311 -22.23 -6.49 20.48
C ARG A 311 -23.08 -5.26 20.13
N VAL A 312 -24.38 -5.47 19.95
CA VAL A 312 -25.34 -4.43 19.57
C VAL A 312 -26.30 -4.18 20.72
N GLU A 313 -26.28 -2.99 21.26
CA GLU A 313 -27.18 -2.53 22.32
C GLU A 313 -27.61 -1.08 21.98
N ASP A 314 -28.81 -0.96 21.40
CA ASP A 314 -29.29 0.36 20.94
C ASP A 314 -29.26 1.43 22.06
N PRO A 315 -28.75 2.64 21.79
CA PRO A 315 -28.29 3.15 20.49
C PRO A 315 -26.80 2.89 20.17
N TYR A 316 -26.10 2.06 20.93
CA TYR A 316 -24.65 1.85 20.83
C TYR A 316 -24.27 0.53 20.17
N ARG A 317 -23.05 0.48 19.65
CA ARG A 317 -22.35 -0.69 19.13
C ARG A 317 -21.02 -0.81 19.86
N TYR A 318 -20.70 -2.02 20.29
CA TYR A 318 -19.50 -2.32 21.07
C TYR A 318 -18.62 -3.25 20.27
N VAL A 319 -17.36 -2.89 20.16
CA VAL A 319 -16.32 -3.65 19.44
C VAL A 319 -15.31 -4.13 20.47
N ILE A 320 -15.09 -5.44 20.52
CA ILE A 320 -14.16 -6.09 21.45
C ILE A 320 -12.87 -6.41 20.70
N LEU A 321 -11.74 -5.93 21.18
CA LEU A 321 -10.43 -6.15 20.59
C LEU A 321 -9.74 -7.38 21.16
N ASN A 322 -8.73 -7.89 20.44
CA ASN A 322 -7.95 -9.08 20.84
C ASN A 322 -7.17 -8.92 22.14
N ASP A 323 -6.93 -7.70 22.61
CA ASP A 323 -6.32 -7.43 23.92
C ASP A 323 -7.35 -7.36 25.07
N GLY A 324 -8.63 -7.62 24.78
CA GLY A 324 -9.74 -7.57 25.72
C GLY A 324 -10.32 -6.17 25.95
N SER A 325 -9.78 -5.13 25.35
CA SER A 325 -10.37 -3.79 25.43
C SER A 325 -11.66 -3.70 24.61
N GLU A 326 -12.60 -2.84 25.08
CA GLU A 326 -13.88 -2.61 24.43
C GLU A 326 -13.98 -1.14 24.02
N LEU A 327 -14.35 -0.90 22.77
CA LEU A 327 -14.67 0.42 22.24
C LEU A 327 -16.15 0.48 21.90
N SER A 328 -16.77 1.64 22.11
CA SER A 328 -18.17 1.87 21.77
C SER A 328 -18.36 2.97 20.75
N CYS A 329 -19.42 2.87 19.95
CA CYS A 329 -19.77 3.89 18.98
C CYS A 329 -21.30 3.98 18.77
N ARG A 330 -21.72 5.04 18.06
CA ARG A 330 -23.11 5.18 17.58
C ARG A 330 -23.27 4.50 16.22
N ALA A 331 -22.29 4.63 15.34
CA ALA A 331 -22.31 4.03 14.02
C ALA A 331 -21.05 3.17 13.77
N LEU A 332 -21.22 2.08 13.06
CA LEU A 332 -20.16 1.15 12.68
C LEU A 332 -20.10 1.00 11.17
N LEU A 333 -18.92 1.12 10.58
CA LEU A 333 -18.69 0.84 9.17
C LEU A 333 -17.82 -0.41 9.00
N ILE A 334 -18.37 -1.46 8.39
CA ILE A 334 -17.66 -2.70 8.07
C ILE A 334 -17.02 -2.53 6.70
N SER A 335 -15.70 -2.50 6.65
CA SER A 335 -14.89 -2.39 5.44
C SER A 335 -13.74 -3.41 5.41
N THR A 336 -14.01 -4.58 5.99
CA THR A 336 -13.06 -5.69 6.15
C THR A 336 -12.62 -6.35 4.85
N GLY A 337 -13.30 -6.03 3.75
CA GLY A 337 -12.96 -6.50 2.42
C GLY A 337 -13.10 -8.02 2.27
N VAL A 338 -12.14 -8.59 1.53
CA VAL A 338 -12.09 -10.02 1.22
C VAL A 338 -10.72 -10.58 1.57
N GLN A 339 -10.66 -11.85 1.94
CA GLN A 339 -9.43 -12.62 2.07
C GLN A 339 -9.23 -13.49 0.83
N VAL A 340 -8.00 -13.67 0.42
CA VAL A 340 -7.68 -14.62 -0.64
C VAL A 340 -8.05 -16.03 -0.22
N ARG A 341 -8.55 -16.83 -1.17
CA ARG A 341 -8.80 -18.24 -0.91
C ARG A 341 -7.48 -18.98 -0.74
N GLU A 342 -7.41 -19.83 0.26
CA GLU A 342 -6.26 -20.69 0.46
C GLU A 342 -6.27 -21.86 -0.52
N LEU A 343 -5.10 -22.20 -1.02
CA LEU A 343 -4.88 -23.38 -1.85
C LEU A 343 -4.50 -24.55 -0.92
N HIS A 344 -5.40 -25.50 -0.78
CA HIS A 344 -5.15 -26.67 0.04
C HIS A 344 -4.55 -27.81 -0.80
N VAL A 345 -3.22 -27.88 -0.77
CA VAL A 345 -2.44 -28.91 -1.47
C VAL A 345 -1.50 -29.56 -0.45
N PRO A 346 -1.39 -30.90 -0.42
CA PRO A 346 -0.49 -31.58 0.51
C PRO A 346 0.94 -31.04 0.47
N GLY A 347 1.49 -30.66 1.62
CA GLY A 347 2.85 -30.20 1.78
C GLY A 347 3.09 -28.71 1.49
N ILE A 348 2.03 -27.90 1.26
CA ILE A 348 2.17 -26.47 0.89
C ILE A 348 2.50 -25.57 2.09
N GLU A 349 2.03 -25.92 3.29
CA GLU A 349 2.05 -25.05 4.48
C GLU A 349 3.45 -24.55 4.84
N PRO A 350 4.53 -25.38 4.82
CA PRO A 350 5.87 -24.91 5.15
C PRO A 350 6.43 -23.85 4.20
N PHE A 351 5.88 -23.75 2.99
CA PHE A 351 6.37 -22.85 1.95
C PHE A 351 5.61 -21.53 1.87
N ILE A 352 4.48 -21.40 2.61
CA ILE A 352 3.68 -20.17 2.63
C ILE A 352 4.50 -19.03 3.22
N GLY A 353 4.60 -17.91 2.48
CA GLY A 353 5.40 -16.74 2.83
C GLY A 353 6.90 -16.88 2.51
N GLY A 354 7.38 -18.07 2.14
CA GLY A 354 8.77 -18.30 1.73
C GLY A 354 8.94 -18.58 0.24
N SER A 355 8.08 -19.41 -0.35
CA SER A 355 8.09 -19.76 -1.78
C SER A 355 6.68 -19.85 -2.37
N VAL A 356 5.65 -19.77 -1.52
CA VAL A 356 4.24 -19.77 -1.91
C VAL A 356 3.60 -18.49 -1.39
N TYR A 357 3.03 -17.70 -2.30
CA TYR A 357 2.51 -16.37 -2.02
C TYR A 357 1.09 -16.22 -2.52
N TYR A 358 0.26 -15.50 -1.77
CA TYR A 358 -1.08 -15.09 -2.18
C TYR A 358 -1.04 -13.66 -2.70
N GLY A 359 -0.91 -13.52 -4.02
CA GLY A 359 -0.64 -12.26 -4.70
C GLY A 359 0.80 -12.18 -5.22
N ALA A 360 1.24 -11.01 -5.66
CA ALA A 360 2.60 -10.75 -6.08
C ALA A 360 3.00 -9.32 -5.68
N ALA A 361 4.01 -9.19 -4.84
CA ALA A 361 4.58 -7.90 -4.45
C ALA A 361 6.02 -7.76 -5.00
N THR A 362 6.51 -6.51 -5.00
CA THR A 362 7.85 -6.20 -5.53
C THR A 362 8.94 -6.87 -4.69
N SER A 363 8.72 -6.98 -3.38
CA SER A 363 9.65 -7.61 -2.45
C SER A 363 9.94 -9.08 -2.80
N GLU A 364 8.90 -9.84 -3.19
CA GLU A 364 9.05 -11.24 -3.57
C GLU A 364 9.62 -11.37 -4.98
N ALA A 365 9.10 -10.59 -5.95
CA ALA A 365 9.46 -10.71 -7.36
C ALA A 365 10.97 -10.56 -7.62
N VAL A 366 11.64 -9.65 -6.88
CA VAL A 366 13.09 -9.42 -7.03
C VAL A 366 13.91 -10.65 -6.63
N HIS A 367 13.46 -11.45 -5.66
CA HIS A 367 14.16 -12.67 -5.22
C HIS A 367 14.13 -13.78 -6.26
N TYR A 368 13.14 -13.76 -7.16
CA TYR A 368 12.97 -14.75 -8.22
C TYR A 368 13.54 -14.31 -9.57
N LYS A 369 14.46 -13.35 -9.58
CA LYS A 369 15.17 -12.93 -10.79
C LYS A 369 15.92 -14.11 -11.42
N GLY A 370 15.57 -14.40 -12.70
CA GLY A 370 16.16 -15.51 -13.45
C GLY A 370 15.68 -16.91 -13.04
N ARG A 371 14.63 -17.02 -12.20
CA ARG A 371 14.06 -18.27 -11.71
C ARG A 371 12.75 -18.62 -12.41
N LYS A 372 12.26 -19.86 -12.18
CA LYS A 372 10.99 -20.37 -12.71
C LYS A 372 9.87 -20.20 -11.70
N VAL A 373 8.81 -19.49 -12.06
CA VAL A 373 7.69 -19.22 -11.17
C VAL A 373 6.36 -19.65 -11.79
N PHE A 374 5.44 -20.08 -10.95
CA PHE A 374 4.09 -20.47 -11.34
C PHE A 374 3.07 -19.46 -10.81
N VAL A 375 2.11 -19.12 -11.66
CA VAL A 375 0.96 -18.27 -11.33
C VAL A 375 -0.29 -19.14 -11.39
N ILE A 376 -1.02 -19.29 -10.29
CA ILE A 376 -2.23 -20.09 -10.23
C ILE A 376 -3.45 -19.18 -10.28
N GLY A 377 -4.24 -19.30 -11.35
CA GLY A 377 -5.45 -18.53 -11.56
C GLY A 377 -5.65 -18.09 -13.01
N GLY A 378 -6.89 -17.85 -13.41
CA GLY A 378 -7.26 -17.50 -14.79
C GLY A 378 -7.92 -16.12 -14.96
N ALA A 379 -8.05 -15.31 -13.88
CA ALA A 379 -8.70 -14.01 -13.94
C ALA A 379 -7.70 -12.85 -14.06
N ASN A 380 -8.19 -11.61 -14.18
CA ASN A 380 -7.37 -10.41 -14.39
C ASN A 380 -6.22 -10.25 -13.38
N SER A 381 -6.43 -10.59 -12.10
CA SER A 381 -5.37 -10.49 -11.08
C SER A 381 -4.20 -11.45 -11.37
N ALA A 382 -4.50 -12.67 -11.85
CA ALA A 382 -3.49 -13.62 -12.26
C ALA A 382 -2.70 -13.11 -13.48
N GLY A 383 -3.40 -12.56 -14.47
CA GLY A 383 -2.80 -11.96 -15.66
C GLY A 383 -1.87 -10.79 -15.31
N GLN A 384 -2.32 -9.88 -14.46
CA GLN A 384 -1.49 -8.75 -13.99
C GLN A 384 -0.27 -9.24 -13.20
N GLY A 385 -0.45 -10.25 -12.33
CA GLY A 385 0.64 -10.89 -11.60
C GLY A 385 1.67 -11.54 -12.53
N ALA A 386 1.21 -12.29 -13.53
CA ALA A 386 2.08 -12.92 -14.52
C ALA A 386 2.89 -11.89 -15.32
N MET A 387 2.24 -10.83 -15.81
CA MET A 387 2.90 -9.71 -16.50
C MET A 387 3.92 -8.98 -15.61
N PHE A 388 3.63 -8.84 -14.32
CA PHE A 388 4.56 -8.24 -13.38
C PHE A 388 5.78 -9.14 -13.15
N LEU A 389 5.57 -10.43 -12.85
CA LEU A 389 6.61 -11.41 -12.57
C LEU A 389 7.51 -11.67 -13.78
N SER A 390 6.97 -11.59 -15.01
CA SER A 390 7.74 -11.81 -16.25
C SER A 390 8.91 -10.83 -16.44
N ARG A 391 8.88 -9.69 -15.75
CA ARG A 391 9.99 -8.71 -15.77
C ARG A 391 11.21 -9.17 -14.98
N PHE A 392 11.05 -10.15 -14.11
CA PHE A 392 12.09 -10.64 -13.19
C PHE A 392 12.43 -12.11 -13.45
N ALA A 393 11.42 -12.96 -13.53
CA ALA A 393 11.58 -14.40 -13.69
C ALA A 393 12.10 -14.75 -15.08
N SER A 394 12.84 -15.87 -15.19
CA SER A 394 13.24 -16.44 -16.48
C SER A 394 12.06 -17.06 -17.22
N GLU A 395 11.13 -17.64 -16.48
CA GLU A 395 9.93 -18.31 -17.00
C GLU A 395 8.76 -18.14 -16.01
N VAL A 396 7.59 -17.79 -16.52
CA VAL A 396 6.33 -17.69 -15.78
C VAL A 396 5.33 -18.64 -16.40
N SER A 397 4.90 -19.64 -15.66
CA SER A 397 3.85 -20.59 -16.08
C SER A 397 2.52 -20.24 -15.41
N VAL A 398 1.49 -19.91 -16.20
CA VAL A 398 0.15 -19.58 -15.70
C VAL A 398 -0.74 -20.83 -15.77
N LEU A 399 -1.12 -21.34 -14.59
CA LEU A 399 -1.99 -22.51 -14.51
C LEU A 399 -3.45 -22.10 -14.42
N VAL A 400 -4.26 -22.61 -15.33
CA VAL A 400 -5.69 -22.28 -15.45
C VAL A 400 -6.49 -23.58 -15.45
N ARG A 401 -7.49 -23.69 -14.55
CA ARG A 401 -8.36 -24.88 -14.46
C ARG A 401 -9.28 -25.04 -15.67
N ASN A 402 -9.62 -23.94 -16.32
CA ASN A 402 -10.50 -23.87 -17.48
C ASN A 402 -9.72 -24.09 -18.79
N ASP A 403 -10.45 -24.23 -19.90
CA ASP A 403 -9.89 -24.43 -21.23
C ASP A 403 -9.08 -23.25 -21.75
N SER A 404 -9.37 -22.05 -21.27
CA SER A 404 -8.73 -20.80 -21.71
C SER A 404 -8.83 -19.70 -20.68
N LEU A 405 -8.09 -18.61 -20.92
CA LEU A 405 -8.17 -17.36 -20.15
C LEU A 405 -9.42 -16.53 -20.50
N GLN A 406 -10.05 -16.77 -21.65
CA GLN A 406 -11.12 -15.92 -22.20
C GLN A 406 -12.37 -15.87 -21.32
N GLU A 407 -12.63 -16.88 -20.50
CA GLU A 407 -13.79 -16.92 -19.63
C GLU A 407 -13.77 -15.89 -18.48
N SER A 408 -12.58 -15.47 -18.05
CA SER A 408 -12.44 -14.68 -16.81
C SER A 408 -11.40 -13.56 -16.88
N MET A 409 -10.65 -13.45 -17.99
CA MET A 409 -9.62 -12.44 -18.20
C MET A 409 -9.99 -11.49 -19.34
N SER A 410 -9.68 -10.20 -19.17
CA SER A 410 -9.89 -9.18 -20.19
C SER A 410 -8.97 -9.39 -21.39
N GLN A 411 -9.50 -9.15 -22.60
CA GLN A 411 -8.80 -9.41 -23.85
C GLN A 411 -7.41 -8.72 -23.93
N TYR A 412 -7.29 -7.46 -23.47
CA TYR A 412 -6.02 -6.76 -23.49
C TYR A 412 -4.90 -7.46 -22.68
N LEU A 413 -5.26 -8.11 -21.55
CA LEU A 413 -4.30 -8.89 -20.76
C LEU A 413 -3.91 -10.20 -21.46
N ILE A 414 -4.88 -10.85 -22.09
CA ILE A 414 -4.64 -12.07 -22.86
C ILE A 414 -3.66 -11.77 -23.99
N ASP A 415 -3.87 -10.66 -24.71
CA ASP A 415 -3.00 -10.23 -25.80
C ASP A 415 -1.57 -9.95 -25.28
N GLN A 416 -1.42 -9.22 -24.18
CA GLN A 416 -0.12 -8.96 -23.53
C GLN A 416 0.58 -10.25 -23.09
N ILE A 417 -0.14 -11.19 -22.50
CA ILE A 417 0.41 -12.49 -22.08
C ILE A 417 0.93 -13.25 -23.30
N ASN A 418 0.15 -13.31 -24.39
CA ASN A 418 0.52 -14.03 -25.62
C ASN A 418 1.73 -13.41 -26.32
N GLU A 419 1.94 -12.10 -26.22
CA GLU A 419 3.09 -11.38 -26.77
C GLU A 419 4.36 -11.51 -25.90
N THR A 420 4.22 -11.92 -24.64
CA THR A 420 5.33 -11.99 -23.67
C THR A 420 6.02 -13.35 -23.74
N LYS A 421 7.25 -13.38 -24.28
CA LYS A 421 7.99 -14.61 -24.64
C LYS A 421 8.27 -15.59 -23.50
N ASN A 422 8.39 -15.10 -22.27
CA ASN A 422 8.69 -15.91 -21.09
C ASN A 422 7.45 -16.23 -20.25
N ILE A 423 6.24 -16.03 -20.79
CA ILE A 423 5.00 -16.48 -20.16
C ILE A 423 4.43 -17.66 -20.97
N THR A 424 4.10 -18.74 -20.28
CA THR A 424 3.44 -19.92 -20.84
C THR A 424 2.11 -20.15 -20.12
N VAL A 425 1.02 -20.33 -20.87
CA VAL A 425 -0.31 -20.65 -20.28
C VAL A 425 -0.54 -22.16 -20.35
N MET A 426 -0.80 -22.78 -19.21
CA MET A 426 -1.13 -24.18 -19.06
C MET A 426 -2.62 -24.31 -18.71
N ALA A 427 -3.45 -24.52 -19.72
CA ALA A 427 -4.89 -24.70 -19.57
C ALA A 427 -5.23 -26.10 -19.00
N ASN A 428 -6.43 -26.24 -18.43
CA ASN A 428 -6.93 -27.47 -17.82
C ASN A 428 -5.97 -28.05 -16.75
N SER A 429 -5.24 -27.19 -16.03
CA SER A 429 -4.16 -27.59 -15.15
C SER A 429 -4.39 -27.09 -13.72
N GLU A 430 -4.15 -27.97 -12.75
CA GLU A 430 -4.22 -27.63 -11.31
C GLU A 430 -3.03 -28.26 -10.56
N VAL A 431 -2.58 -27.58 -9.51
CA VAL A 431 -1.54 -28.11 -8.62
C VAL A 431 -2.15 -29.11 -7.66
N THR A 432 -1.55 -30.30 -7.56
CA THR A 432 -2.01 -31.40 -6.70
C THR A 432 -1.02 -31.77 -5.60
N ALA A 433 0.27 -31.44 -5.75
CA ALA A 433 1.29 -31.60 -4.72
C ALA A 433 2.41 -30.58 -4.89
N VAL A 434 3.14 -30.32 -3.81
CA VAL A 434 4.36 -29.53 -3.82
C VAL A 434 5.47 -30.27 -3.11
N GLU A 435 6.72 -30.08 -3.52
CA GLU A 435 7.90 -30.76 -2.99
C GLU A 435 9.02 -29.76 -2.73
N GLY A 436 9.72 -29.97 -1.61
CA GLY A 436 10.87 -29.17 -1.21
C GLY A 436 11.33 -29.52 0.20
N THR A 437 12.37 -28.85 0.67
CA THR A 437 12.88 -28.99 2.05
C THR A 437 12.77 -27.65 2.77
N GLU A 438 13.75 -26.76 2.61
CA GLU A 438 13.72 -25.39 3.16
C GLU A 438 12.97 -24.43 2.24
N HIS A 439 12.91 -24.72 0.94
CA HIS A 439 12.21 -23.97 -0.09
C HIS A 439 11.59 -24.91 -1.13
N LEU A 440 10.63 -24.39 -1.87
CA LEU A 440 9.98 -25.11 -2.96
C LEU A 440 10.99 -25.51 -4.03
N ARG A 441 10.91 -26.76 -4.51
CA ARG A 441 11.75 -27.29 -5.59
C ARG A 441 10.96 -27.80 -6.78
N ALA A 442 9.78 -28.33 -6.54
CA ALA A 442 8.95 -28.86 -7.59
C ALA A 442 7.45 -28.75 -7.23
N ILE A 443 6.62 -28.76 -8.25
CA ILE A 443 5.16 -28.88 -8.14
C ILE A 443 4.68 -30.02 -9.01
N THR A 444 3.66 -30.73 -8.56
CA THR A 444 2.94 -31.71 -9.37
C THR A 444 1.66 -31.07 -9.90
N ILE A 445 1.50 -31.10 -11.21
CA ILE A 445 0.35 -30.56 -11.93
C ILE A 445 -0.44 -31.72 -12.50
N ASN A 446 -1.75 -31.68 -12.35
CA ASN A 446 -2.69 -32.60 -12.98
C ASN A 446 -3.44 -31.91 -14.11
N ASN A 447 -3.54 -32.54 -15.26
CA ASN A 447 -4.39 -32.07 -16.34
C ASN A 447 -5.81 -32.64 -16.15
N ASN A 448 -6.76 -31.76 -15.91
CA ASN A 448 -8.16 -32.10 -15.60
C ASN A 448 -8.91 -32.81 -16.74
N LYS A 449 -8.41 -32.73 -17.99
CA LYS A 449 -9.01 -33.39 -19.15
C LYS A 449 -8.39 -34.74 -19.46
N SER A 450 -7.05 -34.82 -19.48
CA SER A 450 -6.37 -36.09 -19.79
C SER A 450 -6.21 -36.99 -18.56
N GLY A 451 -6.23 -36.40 -17.35
CA GLY A 451 -5.92 -37.09 -16.10
C GLY A 451 -4.43 -37.35 -15.91
N GLU A 452 -3.57 -36.84 -16.80
CA GLU A 452 -2.12 -36.97 -16.72
C GLU A 452 -1.56 -36.04 -15.66
N SER A 453 -0.61 -36.55 -14.89
CA SER A 453 0.11 -35.76 -13.91
C SER A 453 1.58 -35.61 -14.30
N GLU A 454 2.11 -34.41 -14.13
CA GLU A 454 3.51 -34.08 -14.42
C GLU A 454 4.12 -33.33 -13.24
N THR A 455 5.36 -33.64 -12.89
CA THR A 455 6.12 -32.92 -11.86
C THR A 455 7.14 -32.02 -12.52
N LEU A 456 7.04 -30.71 -12.25
CA LEU A 456 7.86 -29.68 -12.86
C LEU A 456 8.71 -28.96 -11.81
N PRO A 457 9.95 -28.58 -12.12
CA PRO A 457 10.77 -27.77 -11.24
C PRO A 457 10.16 -26.37 -11.06
N ALA A 458 10.04 -25.94 -9.82
CA ALA A 458 9.44 -24.66 -9.45
C ALA A 458 10.22 -24.00 -8.32
N ASP A 459 10.54 -22.73 -8.46
CA ASP A 459 11.18 -21.95 -7.42
C ASP A 459 10.14 -21.19 -6.55
N ALA A 460 8.99 -20.84 -7.12
CA ALA A 460 7.88 -20.21 -6.38
C ALA A 460 6.50 -20.42 -7.03
N ILE A 461 5.48 -20.26 -6.20
CA ILE A 461 4.06 -20.24 -6.59
C ILE A 461 3.44 -18.92 -6.14
N PHE A 462 2.73 -18.25 -7.06
CA PHE A 462 1.93 -17.05 -6.82
C PHE A 462 0.46 -17.34 -7.07
N ILE A 463 -0.39 -17.26 -6.04
CA ILE A 463 -1.76 -17.77 -6.03
C ILE A 463 -2.77 -16.64 -6.19
N PHE A 464 -3.66 -16.76 -7.20
CA PHE A 464 -4.72 -15.81 -7.55
C PHE A 464 -6.07 -16.54 -7.80
N ILE A 465 -6.49 -17.40 -6.88
CA ILE A 465 -7.68 -18.26 -7.01
C ILE A 465 -8.97 -17.65 -6.47
N GLY A 466 -8.99 -16.35 -6.29
CA GLY A 466 -10.15 -15.60 -5.80
C GLY A 466 -10.13 -15.35 -4.31
N ALA A 467 -11.27 -14.86 -3.78
CA ALA A 467 -11.35 -14.38 -2.42
C ALA A 467 -12.71 -14.67 -1.78
N VAL A 468 -12.73 -14.73 -0.45
CA VAL A 468 -13.93 -14.86 0.39
C VAL A 468 -14.10 -13.60 1.25
N PRO A 469 -15.33 -13.18 1.58
CA PRO A 469 -15.53 -12.00 2.41
C PRO A 469 -15.08 -12.23 3.85
N SER A 470 -14.47 -11.20 4.45
CA SER A 470 -14.01 -11.21 5.83
C SER A 470 -15.17 -10.83 6.78
N THR A 471 -16.16 -11.72 6.93
CA THR A 471 -17.42 -11.48 7.63
C THR A 471 -17.63 -12.32 8.89
N ALA A 472 -16.63 -13.07 9.33
CA ALA A 472 -16.73 -13.94 10.50
C ALA A 472 -17.25 -13.21 11.75
N ILE A 473 -16.78 -11.97 12.00
CA ILE A 473 -17.13 -11.14 13.16
C ILE A 473 -18.59 -10.67 13.16
N VAL A 474 -19.26 -10.67 12.01
CA VAL A 474 -20.65 -10.21 11.85
C VAL A 474 -21.63 -11.34 11.57
N LYS A 475 -21.15 -12.59 11.55
CA LYS A 475 -21.98 -13.77 11.34
C LYS A 475 -23.02 -13.92 12.46
N GLY A 476 -24.30 -14.01 12.09
CA GLY A 476 -25.40 -14.07 13.04
C GLY A 476 -25.86 -12.69 13.56
N ILE A 477 -25.17 -11.60 13.21
CA ILE A 477 -25.53 -10.23 13.56
C ILE A 477 -26.22 -9.55 12.38
N VAL A 478 -25.60 -9.59 11.19
CA VAL A 478 -26.16 -9.02 9.95
C VAL A 478 -26.53 -10.13 8.95
N GLU A 479 -27.41 -9.80 8.00
CA GLU A 479 -27.77 -10.73 6.94
C GLU A 479 -26.65 -10.84 5.91
N LEU A 480 -26.30 -12.11 5.58
CA LEU A 480 -25.27 -12.47 4.59
C LEU A 480 -25.90 -13.28 3.46
N ASP A 481 -25.28 -13.21 2.27
CA ASP A 481 -25.61 -14.13 1.18
C ASP A 481 -24.99 -15.52 1.40
N GLU A 482 -25.26 -16.46 0.49
CA GLU A 482 -24.75 -17.83 0.57
C GLU A 482 -23.21 -17.92 0.51
N ALA A 483 -22.56 -16.94 -0.11
CA ALA A 483 -21.09 -16.84 -0.19
C ALA A 483 -20.48 -16.08 1.00
N GLY A 484 -21.32 -15.52 1.89
CA GLY A 484 -20.92 -14.80 3.09
C GLY A 484 -20.78 -13.29 2.92
N PHE A 485 -21.15 -12.69 1.78
CA PHE A 485 -21.13 -11.24 1.58
C PHE A 485 -22.31 -10.56 2.28
N ILE A 486 -22.11 -9.33 2.75
CA ILE A 486 -23.11 -8.56 3.50
C ILE A 486 -24.13 -7.96 2.55
N TYR A 487 -25.41 -8.26 2.77
CA TYR A 487 -26.51 -7.54 2.13
C TYR A 487 -26.67 -6.14 2.72
N THR A 488 -26.95 -5.15 1.85
CA THR A 488 -27.18 -3.76 2.26
C THR A 488 -28.32 -3.11 1.48
N GLY A 489 -28.96 -2.13 2.06
CA GLY A 489 -29.94 -1.28 1.38
C GLY A 489 -31.05 -2.06 0.71
N GLN A 490 -31.15 -1.92 -0.62
CA GLN A 490 -32.22 -2.57 -1.40
C GLN A 490 -32.10 -4.10 -1.46
N ASP A 491 -30.90 -4.66 -1.35
CA ASP A 491 -30.67 -6.11 -1.35
C ASP A 491 -31.33 -6.81 -0.13
N LEU A 492 -31.62 -6.04 0.91
CA LEU A 492 -32.32 -6.47 2.12
C LEU A 492 -33.85 -6.50 1.95
N MET A 493 -34.38 -5.81 0.93
CA MET A 493 -35.81 -5.69 0.70
C MET A 493 -36.33 -6.89 -0.07
N ARG A 494 -37.02 -7.83 0.62
CA ARG A 494 -37.57 -9.03 0.01
C ARG A 494 -39.06 -8.87 -0.19
N ASN A 495 -39.54 -8.93 -1.45
CA ASN A 495 -40.94 -8.73 -1.81
C ASN A 495 -41.54 -7.43 -1.25
N GLY A 496 -40.76 -6.35 -1.23
CA GLY A 496 -41.15 -5.06 -0.65
C GLY A 496 -41.21 -5.02 0.89
N GLN A 497 -40.77 -6.09 1.55
CA GLN A 497 -40.72 -6.16 3.01
C GLN A 497 -39.30 -5.87 3.52
N ARG A 498 -39.24 -5.18 4.66
CA ARG A 498 -37.99 -4.85 5.37
C ARG A 498 -37.37 -6.09 6.03
N PRO A 499 -36.08 -6.02 6.40
CA PRO A 499 -35.40 -7.11 7.11
C PRO A 499 -36.16 -7.54 8.37
N LYS A 500 -36.04 -8.81 8.71
CA LYS A 500 -36.59 -9.34 9.95
C LYS A 500 -35.98 -8.60 11.14
N ASN A 501 -36.83 -8.14 12.07
CA ASN A 501 -36.43 -7.33 13.25
C ASN A 501 -36.02 -5.87 12.95
N TRP A 502 -36.31 -5.34 11.76
CA TRP A 502 -36.08 -3.94 11.44
C TRP A 502 -37.03 -3.03 12.21
N LYS A 503 -36.51 -2.24 13.17
CA LYS A 503 -37.30 -1.38 14.06
C LYS A 503 -37.64 0.01 13.48
N PRO A 504 -36.72 0.65 12.69
CA PRO A 504 -36.98 2.01 12.19
C PRO A 504 -38.20 2.09 11.26
N ARG A 505 -38.87 3.25 11.24
CA ARG A 505 -40.03 3.48 10.36
C ARG A 505 -39.63 3.72 8.89
N ARG A 506 -38.33 3.88 8.61
CA ARG A 506 -37.73 4.04 7.28
C ARG A 506 -37.19 2.72 6.73
N ASP A 507 -36.90 2.68 5.45
CA ASP A 507 -36.15 1.59 4.83
C ASP A 507 -34.66 1.69 5.17
N PRO A 508 -33.88 0.59 5.05
CA PRO A 508 -32.43 0.63 5.18
C PRO A 508 -31.80 1.64 4.19
N PHE A 509 -30.85 2.43 4.64
CA PHE A 509 -30.07 3.28 3.74
C PHE A 509 -29.24 2.42 2.79
N LEU A 510 -28.78 2.98 1.67
CA LEU A 510 -28.09 2.28 0.57
C LEU A 510 -26.97 1.33 1.04
N LEU A 511 -26.16 1.74 2.02
CA LEU A 511 -25.05 0.95 2.55
C LEU A 511 -25.32 0.41 3.97
N GLU A 512 -26.52 0.57 4.49
CA GLU A 512 -26.90 0.08 5.81
C GLU A 512 -27.24 -1.42 5.74
N THR A 513 -26.76 -2.16 6.73
CA THR A 513 -27.02 -3.59 6.86
C THR A 513 -28.41 -3.87 7.42
N SER A 514 -28.73 -5.15 7.67
CA SER A 514 -29.98 -5.54 8.36
C SER A 514 -30.08 -5.05 9.82
N VAL A 515 -29.04 -4.44 10.34
CA VAL A 515 -28.99 -3.84 11.68
C VAL A 515 -28.80 -2.33 11.56
N PRO A 516 -29.75 -1.51 12.05
CA PRO A 516 -29.66 -0.04 11.99
C PRO A 516 -28.35 0.48 12.58
N GLY A 517 -27.71 1.46 11.92
CA GLY A 517 -26.44 2.06 12.35
C GLY A 517 -25.21 1.20 12.15
N ILE A 518 -25.33 0.03 11.52
CA ILE A 518 -24.22 -0.77 11.01
C ILE A 518 -24.24 -0.68 9.49
N PHE A 519 -23.18 -0.14 8.93
CA PHE A 519 -22.98 0.05 7.48
C PHE A 519 -21.91 -0.90 6.97
N ALA A 520 -21.93 -1.20 5.66
CA ALA A 520 -20.86 -1.94 5.01
C ALA A 520 -20.45 -1.25 3.72
N ALA A 521 -19.15 -1.26 3.40
CA ALA A 521 -18.59 -0.67 2.20
C ALA A 521 -17.42 -1.49 1.64
N GLY A 522 -17.22 -1.42 0.32
CA GLY A 522 -16.16 -2.14 -0.38
C GLY A 522 -16.49 -3.61 -0.61
N ASP A 523 -15.44 -4.41 -0.82
CA ASP A 523 -15.53 -5.77 -1.35
C ASP A 523 -16.22 -6.78 -0.44
N VAL A 524 -16.47 -6.43 0.82
CA VAL A 524 -17.21 -7.23 1.79
C VAL A 524 -18.72 -7.32 1.49
N ARG A 525 -19.23 -6.41 0.65
CA ARG A 525 -20.66 -6.33 0.31
C ARG A 525 -21.05 -7.27 -0.83
N HIS A 526 -22.29 -7.70 -0.81
CA HIS A 526 -22.95 -8.41 -1.90
C HIS A 526 -23.01 -7.57 -3.19
N GLY A 527 -22.80 -8.20 -4.35
CA GLY A 527 -23.06 -7.62 -5.66
C GLY A 527 -22.19 -6.42 -6.07
N VAL A 528 -21.05 -6.17 -5.41
CA VAL A 528 -20.23 -5.00 -5.69
C VAL A 528 -19.24 -5.20 -6.84
N ILE A 529 -18.94 -4.10 -7.52
CA ILE A 529 -17.83 -4.03 -8.47
C ILE A 529 -16.53 -3.80 -7.67
N ARG A 530 -15.64 -4.79 -7.69
CA ARG A 530 -14.35 -4.77 -6.98
C ARG A 530 -13.36 -3.85 -7.69
N ARG A 531 -13.39 -2.57 -7.35
CA ARG A 531 -12.52 -1.52 -7.86
C ARG A 531 -12.12 -0.59 -6.70
N VAL A 532 -10.89 -0.13 -6.69
CA VAL A 532 -10.41 0.83 -5.66
C VAL A 532 -11.29 2.06 -5.61
N ALA A 533 -11.58 2.68 -6.77
CA ALA A 533 -12.44 3.86 -6.85
C ALA A 533 -13.87 3.60 -6.33
N SER A 534 -14.44 2.43 -6.63
CA SER A 534 -15.76 2.03 -6.12
C SER A 534 -15.75 1.89 -4.60
N ALA A 535 -14.72 1.26 -4.05
CA ALA A 535 -14.57 1.07 -2.60
C ALA A 535 -14.42 2.42 -1.87
N VAL A 536 -13.55 3.31 -2.37
CA VAL A 536 -13.38 4.68 -1.82
C VAL A 536 -14.68 5.46 -1.87
N GLY A 537 -15.38 5.44 -3.02
CA GLY A 537 -16.67 6.11 -3.17
C GLY A 537 -17.73 5.57 -2.20
N GLN A 538 -17.77 4.26 -1.96
CA GLN A 538 -18.68 3.67 -0.98
C GLN A 538 -18.34 4.10 0.45
N GLY A 539 -17.05 4.20 0.81
CA GLY A 539 -16.62 4.74 2.10
C GLY A 539 -17.13 6.17 2.33
N ALA A 540 -16.98 7.05 1.33
CA ALA A 540 -17.49 8.42 1.38
C ALA A 540 -19.03 8.48 1.51
N VAL A 541 -19.75 7.71 0.69
CA VAL A 541 -21.22 7.62 0.76
C VAL A 541 -21.69 7.09 2.11
N ALA A 542 -20.99 6.11 2.70
CA ALA A 542 -21.32 5.56 3.99
C ALA A 542 -21.33 6.66 5.08
N VAL A 543 -20.37 7.57 5.09
CA VAL A 543 -20.30 8.68 6.05
C VAL A 543 -21.53 9.60 5.93
N SER A 544 -21.92 9.96 4.71
CA SER A 544 -23.12 10.77 4.50
C SER A 544 -24.40 10.07 5.02
N LEU A 545 -24.45 8.74 4.93
CA LEU A 545 -25.55 7.94 5.48
C LEU A 545 -25.45 7.79 7.00
N VAL A 546 -24.25 7.74 7.56
CA VAL A 546 -24.00 7.78 9.00
C VAL A 546 -24.55 9.07 9.60
N HIS A 547 -24.29 10.24 9.00
CA HIS A 547 -24.88 11.51 9.46
C HIS A 547 -26.41 11.45 9.50
N LYS A 548 -27.04 10.96 8.44
CA LYS A 548 -28.51 10.77 8.40
C LYS A 548 -29.01 9.81 9.48
N TYR A 549 -28.25 8.77 9.78
CA TYR A 549 -28.58 7.85 10.86
C TYR A 549 -28.45 8.54 12.23
N LEU A 550 -27.37 9.28 12.47
CA LEU A 550 -27.13 9.99 13.73
C LEU A 550 -28.19 11.05 14.05
N GLU A 551 -28.85 11.62 13.05
CA GLU A 551 -30.01 12.50 13.21
C GLU A 551 -31.25 11.75 13.75
N THR A 552 -31.28 10.43 13.72
CA THR A 552 -32.43 9.60 14.11
C THR A 552 -32.29 8.96 15.50
N VAL A 553 -31.13 9.08 16.16
CA VAL A 553 -30.79 8.40 17.42
C VAL A 553 -30.29 9.34 18.51
#